data_becae061826a092838d5cacf22d2c273
#
_entry.id   becae061826a092838d5cacf22d2c273
#
_cell.length_a   1.000
_cell.length_b   1.000
_cell.length_c   1.000
_cell.angle_alpha   90.00
_cell.angle_beta   90.00
_cell.angle_gamma   90.00
#
_symmetry.space_group_name_H-M   'P 1'
#
loop_
_entity.id
_entity.type
_entity.pdbx_description
1 polymer ?
#
loop_
_entity_poly.entity_id
_entity_poly.type
_entity_poly.pdbx_seq_one_letter_code
_entity_poly.pdbx_strand_id
1 'polypeptide(L)'
;MPALEPYLIEPIWQQFEALLPERRIDHPLGCHRSRVPERVVFEKLVQVLVFGCAYHRIADASCSESTLRRRRDEWIELGLMDRLRQICLKAYDRLIGLQLSEVAVDCCITKAPCGGQKAGRSPVDRGKRGVKRSMAVDASGIPLGCVSAPANRHDSPLLVPTIEATSEALGTLPEGASVHLDRGYDSLLTRERLRELELGWEISGKGKPAPYWATYRWVVERTSAWHNAHKKLVWCTERVGRVIDFWVAFSDVVIIVRRLIREGWRRYRWEGRPSRRP
;
A
#
# COMPACT_ATOMS: atom_id res chain seq x y z
N MET A 1 13.23 -4.19 -20.29
CA MET A 1 13.74 -3.59 -19.05
C MET A 1 12.85 -4.04 -17.90
N PRO A 2 13.36 -4.63 -16.83
CA PRO A 2 12.53 -5.05 -15.71
C PRO A 2 11.85 -3.84 -15.06
N ALA A 3 10.61 -4.02 -14.57
CA ALA A 3 9.86 -2.94 -13.92
C ALA A 3 10.40 -2.57 -12.53
N LEU A 4 11.02 -3.54 -11.87
CA LEU A 4 11.76 -3.36 -10.61
C LEU A 4 13.12 -4.05 -10.73
N GLU A 5 14.10 -3.55 -10.00
CA GLU A 5 15.43 -4.14 -9.94
C GLU A 5 15.40 -5.55 -9.33
N PRO A 6 16.27 -6.49 -9.77
CA PRO A 6 16.28 -7.85 -9.27
C PRO A 6 16.41 -7.95 -7.75
N TYR A 7 17.26 -7.12 -7.12
CA TYR A 7 17.46 -7.12 -5.68
C TYR A 7 16.20 -6.77 -4.88
N LEU A 8 15.19 -6.17 -5.53
CA LEU A 8 13.91 -5.81 -4.92
C LEU A 8 12.83 -6.84 -5.25
N ILE A 9 12.75 -7.29 -6.50
CA ILE A 9 11.69 -8.21 -6.92
C ILE A 9 11.90 -9.64 -6.39
N GLU A 10 13.16 -10.10 -6.28
CA GLU A 10 13.45 -11.47 -5.83
C GLU A 10 13.01 -11.74 -4.38
N PRO A 11 13.36 -10.91 -3.39
CA PRO A 11 12.88 -11.13 -2.02
C PRO A 11 11.35 -11.08 -1.92
N ILE A 12 10.69 -10.20 -2.67
CA ILE A 12 9.22 -10.10 -2.69
C ILE A 12 8.62 -11.38 -3.27
N TRP A 13 9.17 -11.85 -4.39
CA TRP A 13 8.71 -13.07 -5.04
C TRP A 13 8.85 -14.29 -4.13
N GLN A 14 10.02 -14.51 -3.53
CA GLN A 14 10.26 -15.64 -2.64
C GLN A 14 9.25 -15.72 -1.50
N GLN A 15 8.91 -14.58 -0.88
CA GLN A 15 7.89 -14.53 0.16
C GLN A 15 6.48 -14.76 -0.40
N PHE A 16 6.19 -14.23 -1.59
CA PHE A 16 4.91 -14.44 -2.25
C PHE A 16 4.72 -15.90 -2.67
N GLU A 17 5.73 -16.51 -3.26
CA GLU A 17 5.73 -17.93 -3.67
C GLU A 17 5.43 -18.86 -2.50
N ALA A 18 6.02 -18.59 -1.33
CA ALA A 18 5.78 -19.37 -0.12
C ALA A 18 4.33 -19.27 0.41
N LEU A 19 3.56 -18.27 -0.03
CA LEU A 19 2.14 -18.09 0.32
C LEU A 19 1.19 -18.80 -0.64
N LEU A 20 1.70 -19.23 -1.81
CA LEU A 20 0.87 -19.88 -2.81
C LEU A 20 0.42 -21.27 -2.31
N PRO A 21 -0.87 -21.61 -2.47
CA PRO A 21 -1.35 -22.93 -2.09
C PRO A 21 -0.75 -24.02 -2.98
N GLU A 22 -0.42 -25.15 -2.37
CA GLU A 22 -0.13 -26.37 -3.13
C GLU A 22 -1.33 -26.77 -3.99
N ARG A 23 -1.08 -27.06 -5.26
CA ARG A 23 -2.13 -27.46 -6.19
C ARG A 23 -1.89 -28.87 -6.65
N ARG A 24 -2.88 -29.71 -6.39
CA ARG A 24 -2.97 -31.04 -6.98
C ARG A 24 -3.81 -30.96 -8.25
N ILE A 25 -3.36 -31.64 -9.29
CA ILE A 25 -4.13 -31.81 -10.55
C ILE A 25 -4.83 -33.17 -10.42
N ASP A 26 -6.09 -33.14 -10.00
CA ASP A 26 -6.90 -34.36 -9.78
C ASP A 26 -7.82 -34.68 -10.99
N HIS A 27 -7.51 -34.15 -12.16
CA HIS A 27 -8.33 -34.43 -13.35
C HIS A 27 -8.04 -35.83 -13.88
N PRO A 28 -9.05 -36.71 -14.06
CA PRO A 28 -8.87 -38.11 -14.47
C PRO A 28 -8.10 -38.30 -15.79
N LEU A 29 -8.24 -37.33 -16.70
CA LEU A 29 -7.59 -37.34 -18.01
C LEU A 29 -6.31 -36.47 -18.04
N GLY A 30 -5.87 -35.94 -16.90
CA GLY A 30 -4.82 -34.96 -16.83
C GLY A 30 -5.23 -33.57 -17.36
N CYS A 31 -4.35 -32.61 -17.22
CA CYS A 31 -4.56 -31.27 -17.76
C CYS A 31 -3.93 -31.15 -19.14
N HIS A 32 -4.73 -30.90 -20.17
CA HIS A 32 -4.24 -30.78 -21.55
C HIS A 32 -3.34 -29.55 -21.79
N ARG A 33 -3.47 -28.52 -20.92
CA ARG A 33 -2.62 -27.32 -20.96
C ARG A 33 -2.04 -27.05 -19.58
N SER A 34 -0.73 -26.95 -19.52
CA SER A 34 -0.04 -26.51 -18.30
C SER A 34 -0.52 -25.11 -17.89
N ARG A 35 -0.67 -24.89 -16.60
CA ARG A 35 -0.95 -23.58 -16.03
C ARG A 35 0.24 -22.65 -16.27
N VAL A 36 -0.02 -21.40 -16.66
CA VAL A 36 1.01 -20.37 -16.75
C VAL A 36 1.71 -20.26 -15.38
N PRO A 37 3.06 -20.32 -15.33
CA PRO A 37 3.81 -20.20 -14.08
C PRO A 37 3.41 -18.94 -13.30
N GLU A 38 3.26 -19.07 -11.97
CA GLU A 38 2.86 -17.94 -11.11
C GLU A 38 3.87 -16.80 -11.19
N ARG A 39 5.16 -17.11 -11.33
CA ARG A 39 6.22 -16.10 -11.51
C ARG A 39 5.99 -15.21 -12.72
N VAL A 40 5.61 -15.78 -13.87
CA VAL A 40 5.32 -15.02 -15.09
C VAL A 40 4.16 -14.06 -14.86
N VAL A 41 3.10 -14.52 -14.19
CA VAL A 41 1.94 -13.67 -13.86
C VAL A 41 2.35 -12.56 -12.88
N PHE A 42 3.12 -12.91 -11.85
CA PHE A 42 3.60 -11.95 -10.85
C PHE A 42 4.42 -10.81 -11.49
N GLU A 43 5.40 -11.13 -12.31
CA GLU A 43 6.22 -10.15 -13.00
C GLU A 43 5.42 -9.21 -13.92
N LYS A 44 4.43 -9.77 -14.62
CA LYS A 44 3.52 -8.96 -15.45
C LYS A 44 2.63 -8.04 -14.59
N LEU A 45 2.15 -8.51 -13.43
CA LEU A 45 1.39 -7.64 -12.51
C LEU A 45 2.28 -6.57 -11.87
N VAL A 46 3.55 -6.85 -11.59
CA VAL A 46 4.53 -5.82 -11.21
C VAL A 46 4.66 -4.75 -12.31
N GLN A 47 4.70 -5.14 -13.58
CA GLN A 47 4.71 -4.17 -14.68
C GLN A 47 3.43 -3.33 -14.74
N VAL A 48 2.26 -3.93 -14.50
CA VAL A 48 1.00 -3.17 -14.39
C VAL A 48 1.06 -2.16 -13.24
N LEU A 49 1.54 -2.56 -12.07
CA LEU A 49 1.68 -1.68 -10.92
C LEU A 49 2.57 -0.48 -11.24
N VAL A 50 3.77 -0.74 -11.72
CA VAL A 50 4.81 0.28 -11.90
C VAL A 50 4.49 1.21 -13.08
N PHE A 51 4.11 0.66 -14.22
CA PHE A 51 3.89 1.45 -15.45
C PHE A 51 2.45 1.95 -15.60
N GLY A 52 1.48 1.41 -14.84
CA GLY A 52 0.08 1.78 -14.94
C GLY A 52 -0.58 1.40 -16.27
N CYS A 53 0.05 0.52 -17.04
CA CYS A 53 -0.45 0.10 -18.35
C CYS A 53 -1.66 -0.82 -18.22
N ALA A 54 -2.46 -0.89 -19.28
CA ALA A 54 -3.57 -1.83 -19.37
C ALA A 54 -3.05 -3.27 -19.54
N TYR A 55 -3.79 -4.25 -19.04
CA TYR A 55 -3.39 -5.66 -19.07
C TYR A 55 -3.10 -6.20 -20.48
N HIS A 56 -3.88 -5.76 -21.48
CA HIS A 56 -3.65 -6.16 -22.88
C HIS A 56 -2.30 -5.67 -23.44
N ARG A 57 -1.70 -4.62 -22.86
CA ARG A 57 -0.42 -4.07 -23.30
C ARG A 57 0.78 -4.88 -22.84
N ILE A 58 0.60 -5.66 -21.78
CA ILE A 58 1.64 -6.54 -21.21
C ILE A 58 1.36 -8.03 -21.47
N ALA A 59 0.18 -8.34 -21.99
CA ALA A 59 -0.16 -9.68 -22.44
C ALA A 59 0.68 -10.04 -23.68
N ASP A 60 1.10 -11.31 -23.74
CA ASP A 60 1.85 -11.88 -24.86
C ASP A 60 1.56 -13.38 -25.00
N ALA A 61 2.34 -14.09 -25.81
CA ALA A 61 2.19 -15.53 -26.03
C ALA A 61 2.36 -16.35 -24.73
N SER A 62 3.12 -15.85 -23.73
CA SER A 62 3.33 -16.53 -22.44
C SER A 62 2.17 -16.40 -21.48
N CYS A 63 1.43 -15.30 -21.53
CA CYS A 63 0.33 -15.01 -20.60
C CYS A 63 -0.68 -14.02 -21.19
N SER A 64 -1.92 -14.49 -21.38
CA SER A 64 -3.01 -13.66 -21.89
C SER A 64 -3.55 -12.68 -20.84
N GLU A 65 -4.21 -11.61 -21.30
CA GLU A 65 -4.91 -10.64 -20.44
C GLU A 65 -5.93 -11.31 -19.50
N SER A 66 -6.71 -12.25 -20.03
CA SER A 66 -7.72 -12.98 -19.24
C SER A 66 -7.07 -13.83 -18.13
N THR A 67 -5.93 -14.44 -18.42
CA THR A 67 -5.13 -15.17 -17.41
C THR A 67 -4.65 -14.24 -16.31
N LEU A 68 -4.10 -13.06 -16.65
CA LEU A 68 -3.65 -12.07 -15.68
C LEU A 68 -4.78 -11.64 -14.75
N ARG A 69 -5.95 -11.30 -15.28
CA ARG A 69 -7.12 -10.89 -14.49
C ARG A 69 -7.59 -12.01 -13.57
N ARG A 70 -7.76 -13.23 -14.10
CA ARG A 70 -8.20 -14.38 -13.32
C ARG A 70 -7.25 -14.72 -12.19
N ARG A 71 -5.93 -14.67 -12.42
CA ARG A 71 -4.93 -14.93 -11.39
C ARG A 71 -4.90 -13.86 -10.32
N ARG A 72 -4.94 -12.59 -10.72
CA ARG A 72 -5.08 -11.50 -9.77
C ARG A 72 -6.31 -11.68 -8.88
N ASP A 73 -7.46 -11.99 -9.47
CA ASP A 73 -8.71 -12.16 -8.73
C ASP A 73 -8.64 -13.37 -7.79
N GLU A 74 -8.03 -14.46 -8.22
CA GLU A 74 -7.73 -15.61 -7.37
C GLU A 74 -6.82 -15.24 -6.18
N TRP A 75 -5.77 -14.47 -6.40
CA TRP A 75 -4.87 -14.01 -5.33
C TRP A 75 -5.57 -13.04 -4.36
N ILE A 76 -6.52 -12.26 -4.85
CA ILE A 76 -7.39 -11.41 -4.02
C ILE A 76 -8.29 -12.27 -3.13
N GLU A 77 -8.94 -13.28 -3.67
CA GLU A 77 -9.82 -14.18 -2.91
C GLU A 77 -9.07 -14.97 -1.83
N LEU A 78 -7.82 -15.31 -2.09
CA LEU A 78 -6.93 -15.96 -1.12
C LEU A 78 -6.28 -14.98 -0.13
N GLY A 79 -6.47 -13.66 -0.28
CA GLY A 79 -5.88 -12.64 0.58
C GLY A 79 -4.35 -12.59 0.54
N LEU A 80 -3.72 -13.06 -0.55
CA LEU A 80 -2.27 -13.28 -0.60
C LEU A 80 -1.48 -11.97 -0.46
N MET A 81 -1.96 -10.87 -1.06
CA MET A 81 -1.23 -9.60 -1.02
C MET A 81 -1.26 -8.95 0.36
N ASP A 82 -2.38 -9.04 1.08
CA ASP A 82 -2.48 -8.54 2.44
C ASP A 82 -1.61 -9.36 3.42
N ARG A 83 -1.59 -10.68 3.26
CA ARG A 83 -0.69 -11.56 4.01
C ARG A 83 0.78 -11.24 3.74
N LEU A 84 1.15 -11.02 2.47
CA LEU A 84 2.50 -10.62 2.10
C LEU A 84 2.88 -9.28 2.73
N ARG A 85 1.98 -8.28 2.69
CA ARG A 85 2.18 -6.98 3.33
C ARG A 85 2.44 -7.13 4.83
N GLN A 86 1.65 -7.94 5.53
CA GLN A 86 1.85 -8.23 6.95
C GLN A 86 3.21 -8.88 7.24
N ILE A 87 3.64 -9.84 6.42
CA ILE A 87 4.96 -10.48 6.54
C ILE A 87 6.07 -9.42 6.37
N CYS A 88 5.96 -8.56 5.35
CA CYS A 88 6.93 -7.51 5.10
C CYS A 88 6.99 -6.48 6.24
N LEU A 89 5.85 -6.09 6.81
CA LEU A 89 5.79 -5.19 7.97
C LEU A 89 6.45 -5.82 9.20
N LYS A 90 6.12 -7.08 9.53
CA LYS A 90 6.74 -7.81 10.64
C LYS A 90 8.25 -7.99 10.44
N ALA A 91 8.69 -8.24 9.21
CA ALA A 91 10.12 -8.33 8.89
C ALA A 91 10.82 -6.98 9.07
N TYR A 92 10.17 -5.87 8.64
CA TYR A 92 10.69 -4.52 8.84
C TYR A 92 10.80 -4.20 10.33
N ASP A 93 9.76 -4.45 11.09
CA ASP A 93 9.74 -4.21 12.53
C ASP A 93 10.84 -5.00 13.26
N ARG A 94 10.96 -6.29 12.98
CA ARG A 94 11.99 -7.16 13.57
C ARG A 94 13.42 -6.73 13.25
N LEU A 95 13.71 -6.28 12.04
CA LEU A 95 15.06 -6.02 11.55
C LEU A 95 15.49 -4.56 11.74
N ILE A 96 14.56 -3.64 11.62
CA ILE A 96 14.80 -2.19 11.66
C ILE A 96 14.15 -1.56 12.89
N GLY A 97 12.92 -1.95 13.19
CA GLY A 97 12.02 -1.36 14.19
C GLY A 97 11.11 -0.32 13.57
N LEU A 98 9.79 -0.50 13.74
CA LEU A 98 8.79 0.50 13.42
C LEU A 98 8.75 1.58 14.51
N GLN A 99 8.56 2.82 14.10
CA GLN A 99 8.48 3.97 15.03
C GLN A 99 7.01 4.30 15.29
N LEU A 100 6.35 3.46 16.08
CA LEU A 100 4.90 3.50 16.30
C LEU A 100 4.46 4.49 17.39
N SER A 101 5.37 5.13 18.12
CA SER A 101 5.05 6.20 19.06
C SER A 101 4.42 7.42 18.37
N GLU A 102 4.76 7.64 17.10
CA GLU A 102 4.28 8.75 16.28
C GLU A 102 3.75 8.19 14.95
N VAL A 103 2.44 8.28 14.77
CA VAL A 103 1.75 7.80 13.56
C VAL A 103 1.16 9.01 12.85
N ALA A 104 1.43 9.16 11.56
CA ALA A 104 0.79 10.20 10.76
C ALA A 104 -0.32 9.62 9.88
N VAL A 105 -1.48 10.28 9.85
CA VAL A 105 -2.60 9.88 8.99
C VAL A 105 -2.99 11.04 8.08
N ASP A 106 -3.11 10.76 6.79
CA ASP A 106 -3.56 11.74 5.80
C ASP A 106 -4.24 11.06 4.61
N CYS A 107 -4.95 11.86 3.82
CA CYS A 107 -5.69 11.42 2.64
C CYS A 107 -5.07 11.95 1.35
N CYS A 108 -4.83 11.06 0.41
CA CYS A 108 -4.39 11.41 -0.94
C CYS A 108 -5.48 11.06 -1.96
N ILE A 109 -5.84 12.01 -2.85
CA ILE A 109 -6.81 11.78 -3.92
C ILE A 109 -6.06 11.58 -5.25
N THR A 110 -6.42 10.53 -5.97
CA THR A 110 -5.89 10.24 -7.30
C THR A 110 -7.02 10.05 -8.32
N LYS A 111 -6.69 10.21 -9.60
CA LYS A 111 -7.68 10.18 -10.67
C LYS A 111 -8.24 8.78 -10.90
N ALA A 112 -9.56 8.69 -11.11
CA ALA A 112 -10.28 7.44 -11.44
C ALA A 112 -11.21 7.65 -12.64
N PRO A 113 -10.67 7.82 -13.86
CA PRO A 113 -11.46 8.20 -15.04
C PRO A 113 -12.51 7.16 -15.40
N CYS A 114 -12.26 5.87 -15.11
CA CYS A 114 -13.20 4.79 -15.39
C CYS A 114 -14.33 4.67 -14.35
N GLY A 115 -14.31 5.47 -13.28
CA GLY A 115 -15.26 5.34 -12.17
C GLY A 115 -15.11 4.04 -11.41
N GLY A 116 -16.18 3.53 -10.83
CA GLY A 116 -16.23 2.27 -10.08
C GLY A 116 -16.65 2.44 -8.62
N GLN A 117 -16.58 1.34 -7.86
CA GLN A 117 -17.13 1.24 -6.51
C GLN A 117 -16.52 2.24 -5.50
N LYS A 118 -15.23 2.57 -5.66
CA LYS A 118 -14.51 3.50 -4.77
C LYS A 118 -14.20 4.84 -5.45
N ALA A 119 -14.91 5.18 -6.53
CA ALA A 119 -14.74 6.44 -7.24
C ALA A 119 -15.85 7.43 -6.88
N GLY A 120 -15.47 8.68 -6.60
CA GLY A 120 -16.38 9.78 -6.31
C GLY A 120 -15.92 11.09 -6.94
N ARG A 121 -16.77 12.13 -6.93
CA ARG A 121 -16.40 13.45 -7.43
C ARG A 121 -15.34 14.10 -6.54
N SER A 122 -14.19 14.44 -7.12
CA SER A 122 -13.11 15.08 -6.39
C SER A 122 -13.45 16.55 -6.05
N PRO A 123 -13.35 16.97 -4.80
CA PRO A 123 -13.55 18.36 -4.43
C PRO A 123 -12.43 19.29 -4.91
N VAL A 124 -11.25 18.72 -5.23
CA VAL A 124 -10.04 19.47 -5.60
C VAL A 124 -9.68 19.39 -7.08
N ASP A 125 -10.35 18.53 -7.89
CA ASP A 125 -10.09 18.38 -9.32
C ASP A 125 -11.36 18.60 -10.16
N ARG A 126 -12.00 19.76 -9.99
CA ARG A 126 -13.16 20.22 -10.78
C ARG A 126 -14.28 19.17 -10.90
N GLY A 127 -14.53 18.40 -9.84
CA GLY A 127 -15.57 17.36 -9.82
C GLY A 127 -15.26 16.11 -10.66
N LYS A 128 -14.06 15.98 -11.21
CA LYS A 128 -13.62 14.74 -11.87
C LYS A 128 -13.61 13.57 -10.90
N ARG A 129 -13.81 12.36 -11.43
CA ARG A 129 -13.81 11.16 -10.59
C ARG A 129 -12.41 10.85 -10.04
N GLY A 130 -12.35 10.57 -8.75
CA GLY A 130 -11.14 10.20 -8.04
C GLY A 130 -11.39 9.13 -6.98
N VAL A 131 -10.33 8.45 -6.60
CA VAL A 131 -10.25 7.56 -5.43
C VAL A 131 -9.42 8.26 -4.37
N LYS A 132 -9.92 8.28 -3.15
CA LYS A 132 -9.21 8.74 -1.95
C LYS A 132 -8.55 7.55 -1.27
N ARG A 133 -7.32 7.69 -0.85
CA ARG A 133 -6.60 6.75 0.00
C ARG A 133 -6.30 7.43 1.32
N SER A 134 -6.90 6.96 2.40
CA SER A 134 -6.57 7.35 3.77
C SER A 134 -5.50 6.39 4.27
N MET A 135 -4.35 6.90 4.64
CA MET A 135 -3.16 6.10 4.93
C MET A 135 -2.55 6.51 6.26
N ALA A 136 -2.23 5.51 7.08
CA ALA A 136 -1.43 5.63 8.27
C ALA A 136 0.01 5.21 7.97
N VAL A 137 0.97 5.98 8.48
CA VAL A 137 2.41 5.69 8.39
C VAL A 137 3.07 5.88 9.75
N ASP A 138 4.17 5.15 10.00
CA ASP A 138 5.03 5.40 11.17
C ASP A 138 5.87 6.68 10.99
N ALA A 139 6.58 7.10 12.02
CA ALA A 139 7.43 8.30 11.97
C ALA A 139 8.54 8.24 10.90
N SER A 140 8.86 7.08 10.36
CA SER A 140 9.81 6.89 9.25
C SER A 140 9.14 6.86 7.87
N GLY A 141 7.79 6.89 7.81
CA GLY A 141 7.00 6.84 6.58
C GLY A 141 6.81 5.43 6.04
N ILE A 142 6.86 4.43 6.88
CA ILE A 142 6.48 3.07 6.49
C ILE A 142 4.96 2.98 6.49
N PRO A 143 4.31 2.55 5.36
CA PRO A 143 2.86 2.41 5.32
C PRO A 143 2.41 1.29 6.26
N LEU A 144 1.53 1.63 7.21
CA LEU A 144 1.03 0.72 8.24
C LEU A 144 -0.34 0.17 7.85
N GLY A 145 -1.24 1.04 7.43
CA GLY A 145 -2.60 0.72 7.01
C GLY A 145 -3.13 1.73 6.00
N CYS A 146 -4.01 1.28 5.12
CA CYS A 146 -4.62 2.16 4.11
C CYS A 146 -6.04 1.72 3.81
N VAL A 147 -6.94 2.71 3.72
CA VAL A 147 -8.34 2.52 3.33
C VAL A 147 -8.64 3.34 2.07
N SER A 148 -9.21 2.68 1.07
CA SER A 148 -9.62 3.34 -0.16
C SER A 148 -11.10 3.71 -0.12
N ALA A 149 -11.44 4.94 -0.50
CA ALA A 149 -12.79 5.50 -0.47
C ALA A 149 -13.07 6.39 -1.70
N PRO A 150 -14.34 6.74 -1.98
CA PRO A 150 -14.67 7.76 -2.97
C PRO A 150 -14.07 9.12 -2.62
N ALA A 151 -13.59 9.87 -3.63
CA ALA A 151 -12.91 11.15 -3.42
C ALA A 151 -13.75 12.21 -2.69
N ASN A 152 -15.07 12.13 -2.76
CA ASN A 152 -15.99 13.03 -2.07
C ASN A 152 -16.25 12.64 -0.59
N ARG A 153 -15.70 11.52 -0.11
CA ARG A 153 -15.79 11.17 1.31
C ARG A 153 -14.93 12.13 2.13
N HIS A 154 -15.43 12.64 3.25
CA HIS A 154 -14.64 13.43 4.18
C HIS A 154 -13.53 12.59 4.82
N ASP A 155 -12.45 13.24 5.27
CA ASP A 155 -11.27 12.57 5.82
C ASP A 155 -11.53 12.04 7.23
N SER A 156 -12.17 12.82 8.08
CA SER A 156 -12.46 12.46 9.47
C SER A 156 -13.16 11.09 9.63
N PRO A 157 -14.22 10.73 8.86
CA PRO A 157 -14.82 9.40 8.93
C PRO A 157 -13.93 8.24 8.48
N LEU A 158 -12.80 8.52 7.82
CA LEU A 158 -11.86 7.50 7.37
C LEU A 158 -10.76 7.22 8.41
N LEU A 159 -10.64 8.05 9.46
CA LEU A 159 -9.61 7.90 10.48
C LEU A 159 -9.70 6.54 11.18
N VAL A 160 -10.85 6.25 11.79
CA VAL A 160 -11.04 4.99 12.54
C VAL A 160 -10.79 3.76 11.67
N PRO A 161 -11.41 3.61 10.48
CA PRO A 161 -11.10 2.50 9.58
C PRO A 161 -9.61 2.40 9.21
N THR A 162 -8.89 3.54 9.10
CA THR A 162 -7.46 3.54 8.79
C THR A 162 -6.62 3.04 9.97
N ILE A 163 -6.98 3.40 11.19
CA ILE A 163 -6.33 2.88 12.42
C ILE A 163 -6.66 1.39 12.61
N GLU A 164 -7.91 0.97 12.36
CA GLU A 164 -8.30 -0.44 12.39
C GLU A 164 -7.49 -1.28 11.39
N ALA A 165 -7.35 -0.82 10.15
CA ALA A 165 -6.51 -1.47 9.13
C ALA A 165 -5.02 -1.54 9.54
N THR A 166 -4.55 -0.57 10.35
CA THR A 166 -3.21 -0.61 10.94
C THR A 166 -3.12 -1.67 12.02
N SER A 167 -4.11 -1.74 12.90
CA SER A 167 -4.18 -2.73 13.99
C SER A 167 -4.33 -4.16 13.46
N GLU A 168 -5.08 -4.37 12.40
CA GLU A 168 -5.18 -5.68 11.72
C GLU A 168 -3.83 -6.16 11.16
N ALA A 169 -2.98 -5.23 10.74
CA ALA A 169 -1.68 -5.56 10.16
C ALA A 169 -0.58 -5.83 11.21
N LEU A 170 -0.60 -5.12 12.33
CA LEU A 170 0.48 -5.08 13.31
C LEU A 170 0.09 -5.55 14.70
N GLY A 171 -1.20 -5.60 15.01
CA GLY A 171 -1.72 -5.61 16.37
C GLY A 171 -2.01 -4.19 16.86
N THR A 172 -2.34 -4.05 18.15
CA THR A 172 -2.62 -2.74 18.75
C THR A 172 -1.41 -1.82 18.70
N LEU A 173 -1.66 -0.53 18.44
CA LEU A 173 -0.63 0.49 18.58
C LEU A 173 -0.16 0.57 20.04
N PRO A 174 1.10 0.99 20.29
CA PRO A 174 1.60 1.14 21.66
C PRO A 174 0.75 2.12 22.47
N GLU A 175 0.63 1.86 23.76
CA GLU A 175 0.01 2.79 24.71
C GLU A 175 0.71 4.16 24.64
N GLY A 176 -0.08 5.23 24.57
CA GLY A 176 0.44 6.59 24.45
C GLY A 176 0.94 6.97 23.05
N ALA A 177 0.72 6.13 22.03
CA ALA A 177 1.02 6.53 20.66
C ALA A 177 0.21 7.77 20.25
N SER A 178 0.90 8.74 19.59
CA SER A 178 0.31 9.98 19.10
C SER A 178 -0.01 9.91 17.62
N VAL A 179 -1.22 10.36 17.23
CA VAL A 179 -1.66 10.43 15.84
C VAL A 179 -1.59 11.86 15.35
N HIS A 180 -0.77 12.11 14.32
CA HIS A 180 -0.61 13.41 13.66
C HIS A 180 -1.60 13.55 12.52
N LEU A 181 -2.43 14.59 12.60
CA LEU A 181 -3.53 14.84 11.68
C LEU A 181 -3.50 16.27 11.13
N ASP A 182 -4.02 16.43 9.93
CA ASP A 182 -4.19 17.75 9.35
C ASP A 182 -5.42 18.47 9.91
N ARG A 183 -5.57 19.75 9.52
CA ARG A 183 -6.71 20.60 9.91
C ARG A 183 -8.07 20.04 9.48
N GLY A 184 -8.14 19.22 8.43
CA GLY A 184 -9.36 18.58 7.96
C GLY A 184 -9.98 17.63 8.99
N TYR A 185 -9.17 17.16 9.93
CA TYR A 185 -9.60 16.28 11.02
C TYR A 185 -9.99 17.04 12.30
N ASP A 186 -9.86 18.38 12.34
CA ASP A 186 -10.11 19.19 13.55
C ASP A 186 -11.61 19.25 13.87
N SER A 187 -12.10 18.28 14.63
CA SER A 187 -13.48 18.20 15.13
C SER A 187 -13.53 17.54 16.52
N LEU A 188 -14.60 17.84 17.26
CA LEU A 188 -14.86 17.18 18.55
C LEU A 188 -15.00 15.67 18.38
N LEU A 189 -15.72 15.22 17.36
CA LEU A 189 -15.91 13.80 17.06
C LEU A 189 -14.59 13.08 16.82
N THR A 190 -13.65 13.70 16.09
CA THR A 190 -12.31 13.11 15.89
C THR A 190 -11.59 12.87 17.20
N ARG A 191 -11.63 13.87 18.11
CA ARG A 191 -10.99 13.77 19.43
C ARG A 191 -11.65 12.72 20.33
N GLU A 192 -12.99 12.62 20.28
CA GLU A 192 -13.73 11.57 21.00
C GLU A 192 -13.31 10.17 20.52
N ARG A 193 -13.24 9.96 19.19
CA ARG A 193 -12.80 8.70 18.61
C ARG A 193 -11.37 8.33 18.99
N LEU A 194 -10.46 9.29 19.01
CA LEU A 194 -9.08 9.04 19.42
C LEU A 194 -8.97 8.70 20.92
N ARG A 195 -9.81 9.31 21.77
CA ARG A 195 -9.90 8.93 23.20
C ARG A 195 -10.45 7.52 23.38
N GLU A 196 -11.50 7.14 22.64
CA GLU A 196 -12.06 5.79 22.63
C GLU A 196 -11.02 4.73 22.24
N LEU A 197 -10.06 5.09 21.38
CA LEU A 197 -8.95 4.26 20.94
C LEU A 197 -7.70 4.37 21.84
N GLU A 198 -7.76 5.14 22.93
CA GLU A 198 -6.66 5.39 23.87
C GLU A 198 -5.40 5.96 23.19
N LEU A 199 -5.57 6.74 22.11
CA LEU A 199 -4.50 7.36 21.35
C LEU A 199 -4.36 8.85 21.68
N GLY A 200 -3.11 9.31 21.81
CA GLY A 200 -2.78 10.73 21.79
C GLY A 200 -3.00 11.33 20.40
N TRP A 201 -3.02 12.66 20.30
CA TRP A 201 -3.15 13.31 19.00
C TRP A 201 -2.50 14.68 18.92
N GLU A 202 -1.99 15.00 17.73
CA GLU A 202 -1.60 16.34 17.33
C GLU A 202 -2.38 16.74 16.07
N ILE A 203 -3.33 17.68 16.21
CA ILE A 203 -4.15 18.18 15.10
C ILE A 203 -3.76 19.62 14.81
N SER A 204 -3.42 19.94 13.56
CA SER A 204 -3.12 21.30 13.13
C SER A 204 -4.34 22.21 13.32
N GLY A 205 -4.24 23.20 14.24
CA GLY A 205 -5.35 24.11 14.56
C GLY A 205 -5.73 25.04 13.41
N LYS A 206 -7.03 25.38 13.29
CA LYS A 206 -7.50 26.37 12.34
C LYS A 206 -6.92 27.75 12.67
N GLY A 207 -6.41 28.48 11.66
CA GLY A 207 -5.87 29.84 11.83
C GLY A 207 -4.47 29.94 12.43
N LYS A 208 -3.86 28.86 12.89
CA LYS A 208 -2.47 28.86 13.37
C LYS A 208 -1.52 28.36 12.29
N PRO A 209 -0.41 29.07 11.98
CA PRO A 209 0.65 28.52 11.17
C PRO A 209 1.21 27.29 11.90
N ALA A 210 1.08 26.10 11.32
CA ALA A 210 1.79 24.93 11.81
C ALA A 210 3.15 24.92 11.10
N PRO A 211 4.29 24.96 11.82
CA PRO A 211 5.58 24.75 11.20
C PRO A 211 5.55 23.39 10.50
N TYR A 212 5.91 23.38 9.23
CA TYR A 212 5.92 22.15 8.40
C TYR A 212 6.70 20.99 9.07
N TRP A 213 7.72 21.33 9.84
CA TRP A 213 8.59 20.40 10.56
C TRP A 213 8.08 19.97 11.93
N ALA A 214 7.13 20.67 12.52
CA ALA A 214 6.62 20.40 13.87
C ALA A 214 5.58 19.28 13.91
N THR A 215 5.04 18.88 12.77
CA THR A 215 4.09 17.78 12.66
C THR A 215 4.68 16.75 11.71
N TYR A 216 4.65 15.48 12.07
CA TYR A 216 5.10 14.38 11.20
C TYR A 216 4.30 14.24 9.88
N ARG A 217 3.47 15.20 9.53
CA ARG A 217 2.62 15.23 8.33
C ARG A 217 3.41 15.08 7.02
N TRP A 218 4.57 15.73 6.90
CA TRP A 218 5.40 15.60 5.71
C TRP A 218 5.80 14.14 5.42
N VAL A 219 5.78 13.30 6.44
CA VAL A 219 6.14 11.87 6.33
C VAL A 219 5.07 11.11 5.54
N VAL A 220 3.77 11.32 5.85
CA VAL A 220 2.68 10.67 5.13
C VAL A 220 2.53 11.23 3.71
N GLU A 221 2.76 12.55 3.51
CA GLU A 221 2.80 13.15 2.18
C GLU A 221 3.91 12.54 1.31
N ARG A 222 5.09 12.33 1.88
CA ARG A 222 6.21 11.63 1.23
C ARG A 222 5.83 10.20 0.84
N THR A 223 5.17 9.46 1.71
CA THR A 223 4.75 8.08 1.43
C THR A 223 3.65 8.06 0.37
N SER A 224 2.73 9.03 0.39
CA SER A 224 1.78 9.25 -0.71
C SER A 224 2.48 9.50 -2.05
N ALA A 225 3.59 10.23 -2.05
CA ALA A 225 4.42 10.42 -3.25
C ALA A 225 5.07 9.10 -3.70
N TRP A 226 5.52 8.24 -2.79
CA TRP A 226 6.02 6.90 -3.14
C TRP A 226 4.95 6.00 -3.74
N HIS A 227 3.72 6.03 -3.20
CA HIS A 227 2.56 5.36 -3.83
C HIS A 227 2.33 5.89 -5.25
N ASN A 228 2.42 7.20 -5.43
CA ASN A 228 2.20 7.85 -6.73
C ASN A 228 3.36 7.62 -7.73
N ALA A 229 4.50 7.08 -7.29
CA ALA A 229 5.52 6.57 -8.21
C ALA A 229 5.03 5.32 -8.96
N HIS A 230 4.11 4.55 -8.37
CA HIS A 230 3.44 3.43 -9.02
C HIS A 230 2.25 3.93 -9.83
N LYS A 231 2.42 4.01 -11.15
CA LYS A 231 1.46 4.68 -12.07
C LYS A 231 0.06 4.09 -12.04
N LYS A 232 -0.10 2.81 -11.66
CA LYS A 232 -1.41 2.17 -11.47
C LYS A 232 -2.25 2.85 -10.39
N LEU A 233 -1.62 3.42 -9.35
CA LEU A 233 -2.32 4.13 -8.28
C LEU A 233 -2.64 5.59 -8.62
N VAL A 234 -1.77 6.24 -9.40
CA VAL A 234 -2.00 7.65 -9.83
C VAL A 234 -3.19 7.76 -10.77
N TRP A 235 -3.34 6.77 -11.63
CA TRP A 235 -4.37 6.71 -12.65
C TRP A 235 -5.15 5.42 -12.48
N CYS A 236 -6.10 5.44 -11.53
CA CYS A 236 -6.90 4.27 -11.20
C CYS A 236 -7.90 3.95 -12.33
N THR A 237 -7.66 2.86 -13.04
CA THR A 237 -8.56 2.36 -14.09
C THR A 237 -9.43 1.18 -13.61
N GLU A 238 -9.22 0.72 -12.38
CA GLU A 238 -9.99 -0.37 -11.79
C GLU A 238 -11.36 0.12 -11.30
N ARG A 239 -12.38 -0.72 -11.49
CA ARG A 239 -13.78 -0.40 -11.13
C ARG A 239 -14.24 -1.17 -9.90
N VAL A 240 -13.59 -2.27 -9.57
CA VAL A 240 -13.91 -3.15 -8.45
C VAL A 240 -13.06 -2.77 -7.23
N GLY A 241 -13.70 -2.53 -6.08
CA GLY A 241 -13.04 -2.02 -4.88
C GLY A 241 -11.90 -2.91 -4.39
N ARG A 242 -12.14 -4.23 -4.30
CA ARG A 242 -11.10 -5.20 -3.86
C ARG A 242 -9.86 -5.21 -4.77
N VAL A 243 -10.02 -4.88 -6.05
CA VAL A 243 -8.89 -4.79 -6.98
C VAL A 243 -8.09 -3.51 -6.73
N ILE A 244 -8.74 -2.42 -6.35
CA ILE A 244 -8.06 -1.18 -5.96
C ILE A 244 -7.22 -1.43 -4.70
N ASP A 245 -7.79 -2.09 -3.69
CA ASP A 245 -7.10 -2.41 -2.45
C ASP A 245 -5.91 -3.36 -2.67
N PHE A 246 -6.05 -4.35 -3.55
CA PHE A 246 -4.95 -5.22 -3.98
C PHE A 246 -3.76 -4.41 -4.52
N TRP A 247 -4.00 -3.41 -5.37
CA TRP A 247 -2.92 -2.58 -5.91
C TRP A 247 -2.29 -1.68 -4.86
N VAL A 248 -3.07 -1.21 -3.88
CA VAL A 248 -2.54 -0.46 -2.74
C VAL A 248 -1.64 -1.36 -1.89
N ALA A 249 -2.12 -2.53 -1.49
CA ALA A 249 -1.33 -3.48 -0.71
C ALA A 249 -0.05 -3.93 -1.45
N PHE A 250 -0.12 -4.13 -2.77
CA PHE A 250 1.07 -4.44 -3.56
C PHE A 250 2.08 -3.29 -3.60
N SER A 251 1.60 -2.05 -3.68
CA SER A 251 2.45 -0.87 -3.58
C SER A 251 3.13 -0.78 -2.21
N ASP A 252 2.38 -1.03 -1.13
CA ASP A 252 2.92 -1.07 0.23
C ASP A 252 4.05 -2.09 0.36
N VAL A 253 3.86 -3.32 -0.15
CA VAL A 253 4.90 -4.36 -0.15
C VAL A 253 6.18 -3.85 -0.80
N VAL A 254 6.09 -3.25 -1.99
CA VAL A 254 7.26 -2.73 -2.71
C VAL A 254 7.95 -1.62 -1.92
N ILE A 255 7.19 -0.72 -1.31
CA ILE A 255 7.73 0.38 -0.51
C ILE A 255 8.43 -0.16 0.75
N ILE A 256 7.77 -1.05 1.49
CA ILE A 256 8.30 -1.62 2.74
C ILE A 256 9.60 -2.37 2.47
N VAL A 257 9.63 -3.26 1.46
CA VAL A 257 10.82 -4.05 1.13
C VAL A 257 11.96 -3.15 0.64
N ARG A 258 11.67 -2.15 -0.20
CA ARG A 258 12.67 -1.16 -0.62
C ARG A 258 13.27 -0.40 0.56
N ARG A 259 12.44 -0.02 1.53
CA ARG A 259 12.89 0.66 2.74
C ARG A 259 13.68 -0.29 3.63
N LEU A 260 13.22 -1.52 3.80
CA LEU A 260 13.93 -2.55 4.56
C LEU A 260 15.34 -2.78 4.02
N ILE A 261 15.50 -2.99 2.71
CA ILE A 261 16.80 -3.18 2.07
C ILE A 261 17.68 -1.94 2.27
N ARG A 262 17.12 -0.74 2.06
CA ARG A 262 17.86 0.51 2.21
C ARG A 262 18.35 0.74 3.64
N GLU A 263 17.49 0.55 4.64
CA GLU A 263 17.85 0.77 6.04
C GLU A 263 18.75 -0.37 6.57
N GLY A 264 18.47 -1.61 6.16
CA GLY A 264 19.35 -2.75 6.45
C GLY A 264 20.75 -2.55 5.88
N TRP A 265 20.87 -2.02 4.65
CA TRP A 265 22.15 -1.66 4.08
C TRP A 265 22.89 -0.62 4.91
N ARG A 266 22.20 0.40 5.41
CA ARG A 266 22.80 1.44 6.23
C ARG A 266 23.22 0.94 7.61
N ARG A 267 22.37 0.16 8.27
CA ARG A 267 22.50 -0.28 9.65
C ARG A 267 23.56 -1.38 9.81
N TYR A 268 23.60 -2.31 8.84
CA TYR A 268 24.47 -3.49 8.90
C TYR A 268 25.68 -3.37 7.96
N ARG A 269 26.06 -2.16 7.61
CA ARG A 269 27.25 -1.90 6.83
C ARG A 269 28.49 -2.13 7.72
N TRP A 270 29.46 -2.91 7.20
CA TRP A 270 30.78 -3.09 7.84
C TRP A 270 31.88 -2.40 7.04
N GLU A 271 33.05 -2.21 7.65
CA GLU A 271 34.24 -1.72 6.94
C GLU A 271 34.57 -2.62 5.74
N GLY A 272 34.96 -2.02 4.62
CA GLY A 272 35.24 -2.73 3.38
C GLY A 272 34.03 -3.08 2.52
N ARG A 273 32.81 -2.91 3.01
CA ARG A 273 31.62 -3.08 2.18
C ARG A 273 31.51 -1.97 1.11
N PRO A 274 31.17 -2.31 -0.17
CA PRO A 274 31.05 -1.29 -1.21
C PRO A 274 30.15 -0.11 -0.79
N SER A 275 30.56 1.11 -1.10
CA SER A 275 29.79 2.30 -0.78
C SER A 275 28.54 2.46 -1.63
N ARG A 276 28.51 1.88 -2.84
CA ARG A 276 27.35 1.89 -3.72
C ARG A 276 26.31 0.89 -3.24
N ARG A 277 25.06 1.37 -3.21
CA ARG A 277 23.89 0.51 -2.94
C ARG A 277 23.64 -0.41 -4.13
N PRO A 278 23.08 -1.59 -3.88
CA PRO A 278 22.55 -2.41 -4.97
C PRO A 278 21.44 -1.70 -5.73
#